data_5663773a49cadbfdef8ac76df07ded35
#
_entry.id   5663773a49cadbfdef8ac76df07ded35
#
_cell.length_a   1.000
_cell.length_b   1.000
_cell.length_c   1.000
_cell.angle_alpha   90.00
_cell.angle_beta   90.00
_cell.angle_gamma   90.00
#
_symmetry.space_group_name_H-M   'P 1'
#
loop_
_entity.id
_entity.type
_entity.pdbx_description
1 polymer ?
#
loop_
_entity_poly.entity_id
_entity_poly.type
_entity_poly.pdbx_seq_one_letter_code
_entity_poly.pdbx_strand_id
1 'polypeptide(L)'
;MTEMEIQAILKRQREYFAAGHTLSAQSRLTALKKLKAALQNHEAGLAAALKQDLGKSATESYMCETGLTMSEASWMIRHLRRLMRERTVPTPLSQFAARSFRSPSPYGNVLIMSPWNYPVLLTLDPLIDAIAAGNTAIVKPSAYAPATAAVLKQILEECFPPEYVCVITGGRAENQALLRQKFDMIFFTGSKAVGKEVLRCAAEHLTPAVLELGGKSPCIVEKSAKIGLAAKRIVFGKYLNCGQTCVAPDYILCDESIRDELIAAIQKEITAQFGADPMANENYGKIINEKHYHRLMGLIDPSKVVCGGTGDETAQRIAPTVMKDVTWDDAVMGEEIFGPILPVLTYTDLNAAIAEIEARPHPLALYLFSEDKAVQRRVLDRCHFGGGCLNDTIIHLATSAMPFGGVGESGMGGYHGQAGFEAFSHLRSIVDKKTWLDMPVRYQPYGSLKDKLLRVFLQ
;
A
#
# COMPACT_ATOMS: atom_id res chain seq x y z
N MET A 1 -20.02 -14.68 10.58
CA MET A 1 -19.52 -14.82 11.98
C MET A 1 -20.26 -13.80 12.84
N THR A 2 -20.74 -14.20 14.00
CA THR A 2 -21.45 -13.31 14.94
C THR A 2 -20.46 -12.41 15.69
N GLU A 3 -20.95 -11.31 16.24
CA GLU A 3 -20.14 -10.41 17.04
C GLU A 3 -19.57 -11.07 18.31
N MET A 4 -20.34 -11.97 18.93
CA MET A 4 -19.88 -12.75 20.09
C MET A 4 -18.73 -13.70 19.74
N GLU A 5 -18.76 -14.34 18.56
CA GLU A 5 -17.65 -15.18 18.10
C GLU A 5 -16.38 -14.36 17.85
N ILE A 6 -16.52 -13.15 17.29
CA ILE A 6 -15.40 -12.20 17.09
C ILE A 6 -14.81 -11.82 18.45
N GLN A 7 -15.64 -11.47 19.43
CA GLN A 7 -15.18 -11.11 20.77
C GLN A 7 -14.46 -12.28 21.47
N ALA A 8 -14.95 -13.49 21.29
CA ALA A 8 -14.31 -14.69 21.85
C ALA A 8 -12.92 -14.95 21.23
N ILE A 9 -12.75 -14.70 19.91
CA ILE A 9 -11.46 -14.79 19.23
C ILE A 9 -10.53 -13.71 19.76
N LEU A 10 -10.97 -12.46 19.83
CA LEU A 10 -10.18 -11.34 20.34
C LEU A 10 -9.70 -11.58 21.78
N LYS A 11 -10.56 -12.12 22.63
CA LYS A 11 -10.17 -12.47 24.01
C LYS A 11 -9.03 -13.49 24.01
N ARG A 12 -9.15 -14.59 23.24
CA ARG A 12 -8.08 -15.60 23.13
C ARG A 12 -6.79 -15.03 22.56
N GLN A 13 -6.87 -14.15 21.57
CA GLN A 13 -5.69 -13.49 20.99
C GLN A 13 -4.99 -12.59 22.02
N ARG A 14 -5.73 -11.86 22.84
CA ARG A 14 -5.16 -11.05 23.93
C ARG A 14 -4.49 -11.93 25.01
N GLU A 15 -5.11 -13.03 25.36
CA GLU A 15 -4.53 -14.01 26.31
C GLU A 15 -3.23 -14.62 25.75
N TYR A 16 -3.22 -15.00 24.46
CA TYR A 16 -2.05 -15.54 23.76
C TYR A 16 -0.90 -14.52 23.71
N PHE A 17 -1.22 -13.27 23.38
CA PHE A 17 -0.26 -12.17 23.38
C PHE A 17 0.29 -11.90 24.80
N ALA A 18 -0.57 -11.78 25.79
CA ALA A 18 -0.20 -11.55 27.20
C ALA A 18 0.70 -12.65 27.77
N ALA A 19 0.52 -13.89 27.33
CA ALA A 19 1.40 -15.02 27.68
C ALA A 19 2.78 -14.96 27.02
N GLY A 20 3.04 -13.97 26.14
CA GLY A 20 4.36 -13.72 25.56
C GLY A 20 4.73 -14.64 24.39
N HIS A 21 3.80 -15.41 23.83
CA HIS A 21 4.09 -16.38 22.76
C HIS A 21 4.67 -15.76 21.49
N THR A 22 4.38 -14.48 21.22
CA THR A 22 4.83 -13.74 20.03
C THR A 22 6.12 -12.92 20.27
N LEU A 23 6.65 -12.86 21.50
CA LEU A 23 7.69 -11.87 21.84
C LEU A 23 9.08 -12.28 21.40
N SER A 24 9.42 -13.58 21.36
CA SER A 24 10.76 -14.02 21.04
C SER A 24 11.08 -13.89 19.55
N ALA A 25 12.34 -13.55 19.21
CA ALA A 25 12.79 -13.55 17.83
C ALA A 25 12.63 -14.93 17.16
N GLN A 26 12.77 -16.00 17.95
CA GLN A 26 12.67 -17.37 17.45
C GLN A 26 11.22 -17.69 17.05
N SER A 27 10.23 -17.36 17.88
CA SER A 27 8.81 -17.59 17.55
C SER A 27 8.40 -16.85 16.27
N ARG A 28 8.78 -15.57 16.13
CA ARG A 28 8.50 -14.75 14.94
C ARG A 28 9.18 -15.31 13.68
N LEU A 29 10.47 -15.69 13.77
CA LEU A 29 11.19 -16.31 12.66
C LEU A 29 10.54 -17.64 12.23
N THR A 30 10.12 -18.46 13.18
CA THR A 30 9.43 -19.73 12.89
C THR A 30 8.10 -19.46 12.17
N ALA A 31 7.32 -18.49 12.64
CA ALA A 31 6.06 -18.08 12.03
C ALA A 31 6.25 -17.60 10.58
N LEU A 32 7.18 -16.68 10.36
CA LEU A 32 7.48 -16.14 9.01
C LEU A 32 7.99 -17.22 8.04
N LYS A 33 8.86 -18.13 8.51
CA LYS A 33 9.35 -19.24 7.68
C LYS A 33 8.24 -20.22 7.32
N LYS A 34 7.34 -20.50 8.27
CA LYS A 34 6.19 -21.38 8.05
C LYS A 34 5.23 -20.77 7.02
N LEU A 35 4.91 -19.50 7.15
CA LEU A 35 4.08 -18.77 6.18
C LEU A 35 4.72 -18.78 4.79
N LYS A 36 6.02 -18.46 4.68
CA LYS A 36 6.73 -18.47 3.40
C LYS A 36 6.72 -19.86 2.73
N ALA A 37 6.94 -20.93 3.48
CA ALA A 37 6.90 -22.29 2.97
C ALA A 37 5.49 -22.67 2.50
N ALA A 38 4.46 -22.30 3.26
CA ALA A 38 3.07 -22.53 2.86
C ALA A 38 2.70 -21.81 1.57
N LEU A 39 3.15 -20.55 1.40
CA LEU A 39 2.95 -19.81 0.14
C LEU A 39 3.58 -20.53 -1.06
N GLN A 40 4.78 -21.08 -0.90
CA GLN A 40 5.45 -21.86 -1.95
C GLN A 40 4.66 -23.13 -2.30
N ASN A 41 4.14 -23.82 -1.29
CA ASN A 41 3.37 -25.05 -1.49
C ASN A 41 2.00 -24.80 -2.15
N HIS A 42 1.40 -23.63 -1.90
CA HIS A 42 0.08 -23.27 -2.42
C HIS A 42 0.12 -22.35 -3.65
N GLU A 43 1.30 -22.11 -4.26
CA GLU A 43 1.46 -21.18 -5.39
C GLU A 43 0.50 -21.48 -6.55
N ALA A 44 0.37 -22.71 -6.95
CA ALA A 44 -0.55 -23.11 -8.03
C ALA A 44 -2.03 -22.87 -7.65
N GLY A 45 -2.41 -23.13 -6.40
CA GLY A 45 -3.75 -22.87 -5.89
C GLY A 45 -4.09 -21.38 -5.83
N LEU A 46 -3.13 -20.55 -5.42
CA LEU A 46 -3.26 -19.09 -5.44
C LEU A 46 -3.40 -18.56 -6.87
N ALA A 47 -2.58 -19.04 -7.81
CA ALA A 47 -2.66 -18.65 -9.21
C ALA A 47 -4.02 -19.02 -9.83
N ALA A 48 -4.55 -20.20 -9.53
CA ALA A 48 -5.88 -20.64 -9.98
C ALA A 48 -6.99 -19.76 -9.40
N ALA A 49 -6.93 -19.42 -8.11
CA ALA A 49 -7.89 -18.54 -7.45
C ALA A 49 -7.86 -17.11 -8.02
N LEU A 50 -6.67 -16.55 -8.25
CA LEU A 50 -6.49 -15.25 -8.89
C LEU A 50 -6.99 -15.22 -10.35
N LYS A 51 -6.82 -16.33 -11.07
CA LYS A 51 -7.42 -16.49 -12.41
C LYS A 51 -8.94 -16.51 -12.34
N GLN A 52 -9.51 -17.18 -11.35
CA GLN A 52 -10.96 -17.22 -11.16
C GLN A 52 -11.54 -15.86 -10.81
N ASP A 53 -10.93 -15.14 -9.84
CA ASP A 53 -11.46 -13.86 -9.34
C ASP A 53 -11.19 -12.70 -10.31
N LEU A 54 -9.97 -12.57 -10.82
CA LEU A 54 -9.48 -11.40 -11.57
C LEU A 54 -9.05 -11.70 -13.01
N GLY A 55 -9.06 -12.95 -13.43
CA GLY A 55 -8.57 -13.35 -14.75
C GLY A 55 -7.04 -13.27 -14.90
N LYS A 56 -6.29 -13.02 -13.84
CA LYS A 56 -4.82 -12.91 -13.88
C LYS A 56 -4.17 -14.18 -14.43
N SER A 57 -3.16 -14.02 -15.27
CA SER A 57 -2.30 -15.13 -15.68
C SER A 57 -1.44 -15.63 -14.51
N ALA A 58 -0.92 -16.86 -14.60
CA ALA A 58 0.00 -17.39 -13.59
C ALA A 58 1.26 -16.53 -13.44
N THR A 59 1.78 -16.00 -14.57
CA THR A 59 2.94 -15.11 -14.57
C THR A 59 2.66 -13.79 -13.85
N GLU A 60 1.51 -13.15 -14.14
CA GLU A 60 1.11 -11.93 -13.47
C GLU A 60 0.84 -12.16 -11.98
N SER A 61 0.17 -13.27 -11.64
CA SER A 61 -0.07 -13.68 -10.26
C SER A 61 1.23 -13.84 -9.46
N TYR A 62 2.25 -14.47 -10.05
CA TYR A 62 3.55 -14.58 -9.41
C TYR A 62 4.26 -13.23 -9.31
N MET A 63 4.38 -12.53 -10.44
CA MET A 63 5.13 -11.26 -10.53
C MET A 63 4.60 -10.19 -9.58
N CYS A 64 3.27 -10.09 -9.45
CA CYS A 64 2.64 -8.96 -8.75
C CYS A 64 2.08 -9.31 -7.37
N GLU A 65 1.99 -10.60 -7.02
CA GLU A 65 1.42 -11.03 -5.75
C GLU A 65 2.32 -12.02 -5.01
N THR A 66 2.30 -13.30 -5.36
CA THR A 66 3.00 -14.34 -4.58
C THR A 66 4.51 -14.13 -4.52
N GLY A 67 5.13 -13.71 -5.62
CA GLY A 67 6.57 -13.45 -5.69
C GLY A 67 7.00 -12.26 -4.84
N LEU A 68 6.24 -11.15 -4.88
CA LEU A 68 6.50 -9.98 -4.04
C LEU A 68 6.32 -10.31 -2.57
N THR A 69 5.23 -10.98 -2.21
CA THR A 69 4.97 -11.43 -0.83
C THR A 69 6.08 -12.35 -0.30
N MET A 70 6.58 -13.29 -1.11
CA MET A 70 7.72 -14.13 -0.71
C MET A 70 9.03 -13.33 -0.58
N SER A 71 9.19 -12.27 -1.38
CA SER A 71 10.33 -11.35 -1.28
C SER A 71 10.29 -10.58 0.03
N GLU A 72 9.13 -10.02 0.40
CA GLU A 72 8.91 -9.32 1.68
C GLU A 72 9.17 -10.25 2.87
N ALA A 73 8.58 -11.45 2.87
CA ALA A 73 8.84 -12.45 3.90
C ALA A 73 10.34 -12.80 4.03
N SER A 74 11.02 -12.93 2.90
CA SER A 74 12.47 -13.24 2.88
C SER A 74 13.31 -12.09 3.41
N TRP A 75 12.95 -10.86 3.07
CA TRP A 75 13.59 -9.66 3.59
C TRP A 75 13.39 -9.57 5.10
N MET A 76 12.17 -9.73 5.57
CA MET A 76 11.81 -9.66 6.97
C MET A 76 12.54 -10.74 7.79
N ILE A 77 12.58 -11.99 7.33
CA ILE A 77 13.32 -13.08 7.98
C ILE A 77 14.80 -12.73 8.16
N ARG A 78 15.43 -12.14 7.13
CA ARG A 78 16.87 -11.78 7.19
C ARG A 78 17.15 -10.63 8.16
N HIS A 79 16.23 -9.68 8.31
CA HIS A 79 16.45 -8.44 9.04
C HIS A 79 15.83 -8.42 10.45
N LEU A 80 14.92 -9.36 10.77
CA LEU A 80 14.11 -9.35 11.99
C LEU A 80 14.93 -9.12 13.26
N ARG A 81 16.02 -9.90 13.45
CA ARG A 81 16.87 -9.76 14.64
C ARG A 81 17.48 -8.37 14.80
N ARG A 82 17.79 -7.68 13.69
CA ARG A 82 18.28 -6.31 13.67
C ARG A 82 17.16 -5.32 14.01
N LEU A 83 15.97 -5.51 13.45
CA LEU A 83 14.81 -4.64 13.67
C LEU A 83 14.35 -4.67 15.12
N MET A 84 14.41 -5.82 15.77
CA MET A 84 14.03 -6.01 17.18
C MET A 84 15.02 -5.42 18.20
N ARG A 85 16.23 -5.03 17.76
CA ARG A 85 17.24 -4.52 18.70
C ARG A 85 16.88 -3.13 19.23
N GLU A 86 17.22 -2.90 20.50
CA GLU A 86 17.27 -1.57 21.06
C GLU A 86 18.26 -0.70 20.27
N ARG A 87 17.86 0.50 19.94
CA ARG A 87 18.68 1.48 19.20
C ARG A 87 19.11 2.58 20.18
N THR A 88 20.37 2.53 20.63
CA THR A 88 20.95 3.60 21.45
C THR A 88 20.95 4.91 20.68
N VAL A 89 20.59 5.98 21.36
CA VAL A 89 20.59 7.37 20.85
C VAL A 89 21.46 8.24 21.75
N PRO A 90 21.92 9.42 21.30
CA PRO A 90 22.68 10.33 22.13
C PRO A 90 21.94 10.64 23.45
N THR A 91 22.65 10.54 24.55
CA THR A 91 22.15 10.94 25.88
C THR A 91 22.67 12.34 26.19
N PRO A 92 21.80 13.34 26.47
CA PRO A 92 22.25 14.68 26.83
C PRO A 92 23.17 14.67 28.06
N LEU A 93 24.14 15.60 28.11
CA LEU A 93 25.07 15.70 29.25
C LEU A 93 24.35 15.96 30.58
N SER A 94 23.21 16.66 30.53
CA SER A 94 22.33 16.85 31.71
C SER A 94 21.78 15.55 32.28
N GLN A 95 21.86 14.46 31.56
CA GLN A 95 21.49 13.11 31.99
C GLN A 95 22.71 12.19 32.20
N PHE A 96 23.92 12.75 32.37
CA PHE A 96 25.15 11.99 32.54
C PHE A 96 24.97 10.81 33.52
N ALA A 97 25.72 9.72 33.26
CA ALA A 97 25.55 8.39 33.84
C ALA A 97 24.19 7.73 33.47
N ALA A 98 23.73 7.93 32.23
CA ALA A 98 22.58 7.24 31.68
C ALA A 98 22.86 6.72 30.26
N ARG A 99 22.03 5.75 29.80
CA ARG A 99 21.94 5.28 28.43
C ARG A 99 20.54 5.55 27.94
N SER A 100 20.41 6.32 26.85
CA SER A 100 19.14 6.55 26.18
C SER A 100 19.00 5.60 24.99
N PHE A 101 17.84 4.97 24.82
CA PHE A 101 17.59 4.07 23.70
C PHE A 101 16.12 3.99 23.34
N ARG A 102 15.85 3.63 22.08
CA ARG A 102 14.52 3.28 21.57
C ARG A 102 14.38 1.76 21.55
N SER A 103 13.26 1.25 22.05
CA SER A 103 12.95 -0.18 22.12
C SER A 103 11.63 -0.44 21.39
N PRO A 104 11.61 -1.19 20.28
CA PRO A 104 10.38 -1.54 19.60
C PRO A 104 9.54 -2.49 20.45
N SER A 105 8.24 -2.26 20.48
CA SER A 105 7.27 -3.07 21.20
C SER A 105 6.06 -3.30 20.30
N PRO A 106 5.54 -4.53 20.15
CA PRO A 106 4.30 -4.76 19.40
C PRO A 106 3.15 -3.97 20.02
N TYR A 107 2.20 -3.57 19.21
CA TYR A 107 0.95 -2.96 19.71
C TYR A 107 0.13 -3.98 20.51
N GLY A 108 -0.04 -5.19 19.99
CA GLY A 108 -0.85 -6.24 20.61
C GLY A 108 -1.70 -6.98 19.61
N ASN A 109 -2.99 -6.69 19.59
CA ASN A 109 -3.97 -7.32 18.71
C ASN A 109 -4.32 -6.38 17.55
N VAL A 110 -4.00 -6.76 16.32
CA VAL A 110 -4.16 -5.91 15.14
C VAL A 110 -5.25 -6.42 14.19
N LEU A 111 -5.92 -5.50 13.51
CA LEU A 111 -6.86 -5.78 12.44
C LEU A 111 -6.23 -5.41 11.09
N ILE A 112 -6.23 -6.34 10.14
CA ILE A 112 -5.79 -6.14 8.76
C ILE A 112 -7.00 -6.34 7.85
N MET A 113 -7.44 -5.27 7.18
CA MET A 113 -8.54 -5.31 6.22
C MET A 113 -7.99 -5.04 4.83
N SER A 114 -8.09 -6.02 3.94
CA SER A 114 -7.45 -5.98 2.63
C SER A 114 -8.45 -5.89 1.47
N PRO A 115 -8.03 -5.30 0.33
CA PRO A 115 -8.85 -5.11 -0.86
C PRO A 115 -8.87 -6.38 -1.74
N TRP A 116 -9.51 -6.24 -2.90
CA TRP A 116 -9.74 -7.33 -3.84
C TRP A 116 -8.80 -7.32 -5.07
N ASN A 117 -8.09 -6.23 -5.31
CA ASN A 117 -7.33 -6.04 -6.57
C ASN A 117 -5.97 -6.75 -6.60
N TYR A 118 -5.29 -6.82 -5.46
CA TYR A 118 -4.10 -7.65 -5.21
C TYR A 118 -4.32 -8.40 -3.90
N PRO A 119 -5.27 -9.35 -3.87
CA PRO A 119 -5.76 -9.91 -2.62
C PRO A 119 -4.73 -10.73 -1.86
N VAL A 120 -3.74 -11.33 -2.51
CA VAL A 120 -2.65 -12.07 -1.86
C VAL A 120 -1.64 -11.08 -1.26
N LEU A 121 -1.07 -10.20 -2.07
CA LEU A 121 -0.04 -9.24 -1.67
C LEU A 121 -0.55 -8.34 -0.54
N LEU A 122 -1.68 -7.65 -0.77
CA LEU A 122 -2.21 -6.65 0.16
C LEU A 122 -2.85 -7.24 1.43
N THR A 123 -2.98 -8.55 1.49
CA THR A 123 -3.36 -9.27 2.73
C THR A 123 -2.12 -9.71 3.51
N LEU A 124 -1.14 -10.26 2.81
CA LEU A 124 -0.05 -10.97 3.46
C LEU A 124 1.16 -10.10 3.78
N ASP A 125 1.44 -9.06 3.00
CA ASP A 125 2.54 -8.14 3.32
C ASP A 125 2.33 -7.44 4.67
N PRO A 126 1.18 -6.79 4.95
CA PRO A 126 0.94 -6.24 6.27
C PRO A 126 0.86 -7.30 7.37
N LEU A 127 0.44 -8.54 7.06
CA LEU A 127 0.48 -9.64 8.02
C LEU A 127 1.91 -10.07 8.35
N ILE A 128 2.81 -10.12 7.36
CA ILE A 128 4.24 -10.40 7.54
C ILE A 128 4.84 -9.35 8.48
N ASP A 129 4.54 -8.09 8.27
CA ASP A 129 4.99 -6.98 9.10
C ASP A 129 4.44 -7.07 10.54
N ALA A 130 3.16 -7.39 10.69
CA ALA A 130 2.51 -7.57 11.98
C ALA A 130 3.13 -8.73 12.79
N ILE A 131 3.38 -9.88 12.15
CA ILE A 131 4.04 -11.05 12.74
C ILE A 131 5.48 -10.70 13.13
N ALA A 132 6.20 -10.01 12.25
CA ALA A 132 7.58 -9.57 12.52
C ALA A 132 7.66 -8.63 13.70
N ALA A 133 6.72 -7.70 13.84
CA ALA A 133 6.62 -6.82 14.99
C ALA A 133 6.21 -7.54 16.28
N GLY A 134 5.57 -8.72 16.17
CA GLY A 134 5.18 -9.58 17.30
C GLY A 134 3.74 -9.41 17.76
N ASN A 135 2.85 -8.98 16.87
CA ASN A 135 1.42 -8.85 17.13
C ASN A 135 0.69 -10.17 16.91
N THR A 136 -0.51 -10.28 17.48
CA THR A 136 -1.56 -11.19 17.02
C THR A 136 -2.44 -10.47 16.01
N ALA A 137 -3.07 -11.18 15.08
CA ALA A 137 -3.79 -10.53 13.99
C ALA A 137 -5.15 -11.17 13.70
N ILE A 138 -6.15 -10.33 13.41
CA ILE A 138 -7.32 -10.71 12.63
C ILE A 138 -7.14 -10.17 11.21
N VAL A 139 -7.32 -11.07 10.23
CA VAL A 139 -7.20 -10.77 8.81
C VAL A 139 -8.58 -10.86 8.17
N LYS A 140 -8.99 -9.80 7.49
CA LYS A 140 -10.28 -9.69 6.82
C LYS A 140 -10.08 -9.45 5.31
N PRO A 141 -9.92 -10.50 4.50
CA PRO A 141 -9.83 -10.37 3.05
C PRO A 141 -11.15 -9.90 2.45
N SER A 142 -11.07 -9.28 1.26
CA SER A 142 -12.25 -8.78 0.57
C SER A 142 -13.21 -9.89 0.15
N ALA A 143 -14.51 -9.64 0.30
CA ALA A 143 -15.55 -10.53 -0.21
C ALA A 143 -15.67 -10.53 -1.74
N TYR A 144 -15.06 -9.56 -2.43
CA TYR A 144 -15.09 -9.49 -3.90
C TYR A 144 -14.11 -10.45 -4.59
N ALA A 145 -13.12 -10.97 -3.85
CA ALA A 145 -12.20 -12.01 -4.32
C ALA A 145 -12.39 -13.31 -3.51
N PRO A 146 -13.53 -14.01 -3.65
CA PRO A 146 -13.92 -15.11 -2.77
C PRO A 146 -13.05 -16.34 -2.94
N ALA A 147 -12.60 -16.66 -4.16
CA ALA A 147 -11.73 -17.83 -4.40
C ALA A 147 -10.36 -17.62 -3.74
N THR A 148 -9.78 -16.44 -3.91
CA THR A 148 -8.49 -16.09 -3.28
C THR A 148 -8.63 -16.03 -1.76
N ALA A 149 -9.72 -15.45 -1.24
CA ALA A 149 -9.97 -15.39 0.20
C ALA A 149 -10.08 -16.79 0.83
N ALA A 150 -10.66 -17.76 0.12
CA ALA A 150 -10.76 -19.14 0.59
C ALA A 150 -9.38 -19.82 0.68
N VAL A 151 -8.52 -19.65 -0.34
CA VAL A 151 -7.16 -20.21 -0.33
C VAL A 151 -6.30 -19.52 0.74
N LEU A 152 -6.39 -18.20 0.89
CA LEU A 152 -5.70 -17.47 1.95
C LEU A 152 -6.11 -17.96 3.34
N LYS A 153 -7.42 -18.21 3.56
CA LYS A 153 -7.91 -18.75 4.81
C LYS A 153 -7.30 -20.13 5.07
N GLN A 154 -7.32 -21.03 4.09
CA GLN A 154 -6.70 -22.35 4.21
C GLN A 154 -5.22 -22.25 4.59
N ILE A 155 -4.44 -21.46 3.88
CA ILE A 155 -2.99 -21.27 4.15
C ILE A 155 -2.74 -20.77 5.57
N LEU A 156 -3.51 -19.78 6.02
CA LEU A 156 -3.30 -19.17 7.32
C LEU A 156 -3.76 -20.07 8.47
N GLU A 157 -4.84 -20.86 8.30
CA GLU A 157 -5.28 -21.86 9.27
C GLU A 157 -4.32 -23.06 9.36
N GLU A 158 -3.64 -23.45 8.27
CA GLU A 158 -2.55 -24.43 8.28
C GLU A 158 -1.30 -23.90 9.03
N CYS A 159 -1.05 -22.59 8.92
CA CYS A 159 0.13 -21.95 9.52
C CYS A 159 -0.02 -21.63 10.98
N PHE A 160 -1.18 -21.17 11.41
CA PHE A 160 -1.35 -20.51 12.70
C PHE A 160 -2.62 -20.98 13.42
N PRO A 161 -2.56 -21.09 14.75
CA PRO A 161 -3.77 -21.23 15.54
C PRO A 161 -4.55 -19.89 15.56
N PRO A 162 -5.89 -19.92 15.70
CA PRO A 162 -6.72 -18.72 15.63
C PRO A 162 -6.43 -17.68 16.72
N GLU A 163 -5.84 -18.07 17.83
CA GLU A 163 -5.34 -17.16 18.88
C GLU A 163 -4.08 -16.40 18.48
N TYR A 164 -3.39 -16.80 17.41
CA TYR A 164 -2.27 -16.04 16.84
C TYR A 164 -2.70 -15.24 15.60
N VAL A 165 -3.20 -15.93 14.57
CA VAL A 165 -3.72 -15.31 13.35
C VAL A 165 -5.08 -15.95 13.02
N CYS A 166 -6.12 -15.14 12.91
CA CYS A 166 -7.45 -15.59 12.55
C CYS A 166 -7.93 -14.91 11.27
N VAL A 167 -8.47 -15.69 10.33
CA VAL A 167 -9.08 -15.16 9.11
C VAL A 167 -10.59 -15.12 9.26
N ILE A 168 -11.17 -13.94 9.07
CA ILE A 168 -12.63 -13.74 9.07
C ILE A 168 -13.05 -13.37 7.65
N THR A 169 -13.70 -14.29 6.96
CA THR A 169 -14.31 -14.05 5.65
C THR A 169 -15.72 -13.46 5.83
N GLY A 170 -16.24 -12.83 4.78
CA GLY A 170 -17.57 -12.22 4.78
C GLY A 170 -17.59 -10.81 4.21
N GLY A 171 -18.75 -10.17 4.27
CA GLY A 171 -19.02 -8.90 3.62
C GLY A 171 -19.10 -7.70 4.56
N ARG A 172 -20.07 -6.82 4.28
CA ARG A 172 -20.27 -5.58 5.01
C ARG A 172 -20.60 -5.79 6.50
N ALA A 173 -21.39 -6.84 6.81
CA ALA A 173 -21.79 -7.12 8.18
C ALA A 173 -20.59 -7.47 9.07
N GLU A 174 -19.69 -8.32 8.56
CA GLU A 174 -18.45 -8.70 9.26
C GLU A 174 -17.49 -7.51 9.38
N ASN A 175 -17.37 -6.68 8.34
CA ASN A 175 -16.56 -5.46 8.40
C ASN A 175 -17.04 -4.54 9.54
N GLN A 176 -18.34 -4.29 9.63
CA GLN A 176 -18.92 -3.46 10.68
C GLN A 176 -18.76 -4.09 12.07
N ALA A 177 -18.97 -5.41 12.18
CA ALA A 177 -18.80 -6.12 13.44
C ALA A 177 -17.34 -6.04 13.95
N LEU A 178 -16.35 -6.14 13.05
CA LEU A 178 -14.94 -5.99 13.37
C LEU A 178 -14.60 -4.55 13.78
N LEU A 179 -15.05 -3.55 13.03
CA LEU A 179 -14.74 -2.16 13.31
C LEU A 179 -15.36 -1.63 14.61
N ARG A 180 -16.41 -2.30 15.16
CA ARG A 180 -16.92 -2.00 16.49
C ARG A 180 -16.07 -2.56 17.63
N GLN A 181 -15.12 -3.46 17.33
CA GLN A 181 -14.25 -4.02 18.35
C GLN A 181 -13.04 -3.13 18.61
N LYS A 182 -12.53 -3.17 19.83
CA LYS A 182 -11.28 -2.51 20.17
C LYS A 182 -10.10 -3.34 19.65
N PHE A 183 -9.32 -2.78 18.75
CA PHE A 183 -8.00 -3.26 18.35
C PHE A 183 -6.91 -2.31 18.87
N ASP A 184 -5.67 -2.80 18.91
CA ASP A 184 -4.53 -2.00 19.32
C ASP A 184 -3.87 -1.28 18.12
N MET A 185 -4.19 -1.71 16.88
CA MET A 185 -3.81 -1.07 15.62
C MET A 185 -4.70 -1.59 14.49
N ILE A 186 -5.03 -0.75 13.51
CA ILE A 186 -5.78 -1.12 12.31
C ILE A 186 -4.93 -0.80 11.08
N PHE A 187 -4.76 -1.79 10.19
CA PHE A 187 -4.23 -1.61 8.85
C PHE A 187 -5.35 -1.82 7.82
N PHE A 188 -5.60 -0.82 7.02
CA PHE A 188 -6.67 -0.86 6.04
C PHE A 188 -6.17 -0.43 4.66
N THR A 189 -6.48 -1.23 3.64
CA THR A 189 -6.30 -0.86 2.23
C THR A 189 -7.63 -0.89 1.52
N GLY A 190 -7.99 0.20 0.83
CA GLY A 190 -9.26 0.28 0.11
C GLY A 190 -9.69 1.68 -0.30
N SER A 191 -11.00 1.90 -0.45
CA SER A 191 -11.52 3.20 -0.88
C SER A 191 -11.49 4.25 0.23
N LYS A 192 -11.38 5.54 -0.17
CA LYS A 192 -11.43 6.70 0.74
C LYS A 192 -12.66 6.69 1.65
N ALA A 193 -13.83 6.34 1.11
CA ALA A 193 -15.08 6.32 1.88
C ALA A 193 -15.01 5.32 3.04
N VAL A 194 -14.49 4.11 2.79
CA VAL A 194 -14.32 3.10 3.83
C VAL A 194 -13.17 3.47 4.77
N GLY A 195 -12.07 4.07 4.27
CA GLY A 195 -10.98 4.57 5.12
C GLY A 195 -11.44 5.61 6.14
N LYS A 196 -12.32 6.53 5.74
CA LYS A 196 -12.95 7.49 6.67
C LYS A 196 -13.79 6.79 7.74
N GLU A 197 -14.52 5.74 7.39
CA GLU A 197 -15.28 4.94 8.35
C GLU A 197 -14.36 4.16 9.31
N VAL A 198 -13.27 3.62 8.81
CA VAL A 198 -12.23 2.98 9.65
C VAL A 198 -11.70 3.97 10.69
N LEU A 199 -11.33 5.19 10.28
CA LEU A 199 -10.85 6.22 11.20
C LEU A 199 -11.93 6.63 12.23
N ARG A 200 -13.18 6.77 11.79
CA ARG A 200 -14.28 7.09 12.70
C ARG A 200 -14.44 6.03 13.79
N CYS A 201 -14.39 4.74 13.43
CA CYS A 201 -14.45 3.65 14.39
C CYS A 201 -13.19 3.55 15.25
N ALA A 202 -12.01 3.77 14.68
CA ALA A 202 -10.75 3.76 15.41
C ALA A 202 -10.70 4.86 16.49
N ALA A 203 -11.31 6.03 16.23
CA ALA A 203 -11.36 7.14 17.16
C ALA A 203 -12.09 6.79 18.47
N GLU A 204 -13.10 5.93 18.44
CA GLU A 204 -13.85 5.47 19.64
C GLU A 204 -12.93 4.79 20.67
N HIS A 205 -11.83 4.23 20.22
CA HIS A 205 -10.88 3.48 21.04
C HIS A 205 -9.48 4.09 21.08
N LEU A 206 -9.26 5.25 20.43
CA LEU A 206 -7.95 5.87 20.19
C LEU A 206 -6.96 4.89 19.52
N THR A 207 -7.47 4.03 18.64
CA THR A 207 -6.68 3.02 17.93
C THR A 207 -5.89 3.68 16.79
N PRO A 208 -4.55 3.56 16.74
CA PRO A 208 -3.77 4.01 15.60
C PRO A 208 -4.14 3.23 14.34
N ALA A 209 -4.13 3.91 13.20
CA ALA A 209 -4.44 3.30 11.91
C ALA A 209 -3.41 3.67 10.84
N VAL A 210 -3.08 2.69 9.98
CA VAL A 210 -2.44 2.91 8.69
C VAL A 210 -3.49 2.72 7.61
N LEU A 211 -3.60 3.68 6.72
CA LEU A 211 -4.56 3.68 5.62
C LEU A 211 -3.83 3.76 4.29
N GLU A 212 -4.03 2.76 3.45
CA GLU A 212 -3.60 2.74 2.06
C GLU A 212 -4.83 2.94 1.17
N LEU A 213 -4.91 4.11 0.57
CA LEU A 213 -6.06 4.51 -0.24
C LEU A 213 -5.64 4.66 -1.70
N GLY A 214 -6.49 5.18 -2.54
CA GLY A 214 -6.18 5.42 -3.94
C GLY A 214 -5.98 6.90 -4.25
N GLY A 215 -6.16 7.23 -5.49
CA GLY A 215 -6.10 8.60 -6.00
C GLY A 215 -5.93 8.63 -7.51
N LYS A 216 -6.06 9.83 -8.09
CA LYS A 216 -5.79 10.02 -9.52
C LYS A 216 -4.30 10.26 -9.74
N SER A 217 -3.54 9.18 -9.93
CA SER A 217 -2.08 9.21 -10.11
C SER A 217 -1.69 9.79 -11.47
N PRO A 218 -1.10 11.00 -11.53
CA PRO A 218 -0.69 11.62 -12.78
C PRO A 218 0.52 10.91 -13.39
N CYS A 219 0.53 10.82 -14.72
CA CYS A 219 1.69 10.43 -15.52
C CYS A 219 2.08 11.60 -16.40
N ILE A 220 3.06 12.39 -15.96
CA ILE A 220 3.56 13.56 -16.70
C ILE A 220 4.55 13.06 -17.76
N VAL A 221 4.33 13.45 -19.02
CA VAL A 221 5.26 13.17 -20.12
C VAL A 221 5.73 14.49 -20.72
N GLU A 222 6.96 14.85 -20.44
CA GLU A 222 7.59 16.09 -20.88
C GLU A 222 8.28 15.87 -22.23
N LYS A 223 8.37 16.91 -23.05
CA LYS A 223 8.85 16.84 -24.44
C LYS A 223 10.23 16.22 -24.65
N SER A 224 11.09 16.19 -23.62
CA SER A 224 12.39 15.51 -23.69
C SER A 224 12.32 14.00 -23.47
N ALA A 225 11.14 13.46 -23.14
CA ALA A 225 10.96 12.04 -22.87
C ALA A 225 11.29 11.17 -24.10
N LYS A 226 11.85 9.99 -23.85
CA LYS A 226 12.01 8.96 -24.88
C LYS A 226 10.66 8.29 -25.15
N ILE A 227 9.90 8.82 -26.12
CA ILE A 227 8.49 8.49 -26.34
C ILE A 227 8.24 6.99 -26.44
N GLY A 228 9.00 6.24 -27.24
CA GLY A 228 8.78 4.80 -27.39
C GLY A 228 8.99 4.04 -26.08
N LEU A 229 9.97 4.42 -25.26
CA LEU A 229 10.20 3.82 -23.95
C LEU A 229 9.11 4.23 -22.95
N ALA A 230 8.71 5.50 -22.95
CA ALA A 230 7.64 6.01 -22.12
C ALA A 230 6.32 5.26 -22.42
N ALA A 231 5.93 5.15 -23.68
CA ALA A 231 4.75 4.41 -24.11
C ALA A 231 4.76 2.96 -23.62
N LYS A 232 5.88 2.25 -23.78
CA LYS A 232 6.04 0.86 -23.34
C LYS A 232 5.80 0.70 -21.83
N ARG A 233 6.40 1.59 -21.00
CA ARG A 233 6.30 1.55 -19.54
C ARG A 233 4.94 2.02 -19.04
N ILE A 234 4.34 3.01 -19.70
CA ILE A 234 2.99 3.47 -19.40
C ILE A 234 1.96 2.37 -19.67
N VAL A 235 2.04 1.71 -20.83
CA VAL A 235 1.15 0.61 -21.20
C VAL A 235 1.25 -0.54 -20.21
N PHE A 236 2.45 -0.92 -19.82
CA PHE A 236 2.65 -1.93 -18.79
C PHE A 236 1.99 -1.52 -17.47
N GLY A 237 2.31 -0.35 -16.91
CA GLY A 237 1.80 0.08 -15.61
C GLY A 237 0.30 0.39 -15.61
N LYS A 238 -0.25 0.84 -16.76
CA LYS A 238 -1.67 1.13 -16.87
C LYS A 238 -2.54 -0.10 -16.98
N TYR A 239 -2.13 -1.08 -17.80
CA TYR A 239 -3.02 -2.19 -18.13
C TYR A 239 -2.72 -3.48 -17.35
N LEU A 240 -1.70 -3.48 -16.50
CA LEU A 240 -1.49 -4.53 -15.49
C LEU A 240 -2.75 -4.62 -14.62
N ASN A 241 -3.22 -5.85 -14.34
CA ASN A 241 -4.47 -6.10 -13.61
C ASN A 241 -5.69 -5.35 -14.19
N CYS A 242 -5.73 -5.14 -15.51
CA CYS A 242 -6.73 -4.30 -16.20
C CYS A 242 -6.86 -2.89 -15.60
N GLY A 243 -5.78 -2.30 -15.12
CA GLY A 243 -5.77 -0.97 -14.51
C GLY A 243 -6.40 -0.88 -13.12
N GLN A 244 -6.78 -2.01 -12.52
CA GLN A 244 -7.35 -2.08 -11.17
C GLN A 244 -6.26 -2.03 -10.10
N THR A 245 -5.46 -0.96 -10.13
CA THR A 245 -4.26 -0.76 -9.33
C THR A 245 -4.24 0.66 -8.79
N CYS A 246 -4.10 0.82 -7.47
CA CYS A 246 -4.10 2.11 -6.79
C CYS A 246 -2.97 3.06 -7.24
N VAL A 247 -1.90 2.50 -7.81
CA VAL A 247 -0.77 3.23 -8.38
C VAL A 247 -0.72 3.19 -9.91
N ALA A 248 -1.75 2.66 -10.61
CA ALA A 248 -1.79 2.75 -12.07
C ALA A 248 -1.72 4.21 -12.52
N PRO A 249 -1.02 4.54 -13.61
CA PRO A 249 -1.20 5.82 -14.27
C PRO A 249 -2.68 6.06 -14.51
N ASP A 250 -3.29 7.01 -13.76
CA ASP A 250 -4.74 7.22 -13.86
C ASP A 250 -5.08 8.07 -15.09
N TYR A 251 -4.20 9.04 -15.39
CA TYR A 251 -4.23 9.86 -16.60
C TYR A 251 -2.83 10.26 -17.04
N ILE A 252 -2.69 10.56 -18.33
CA ILE A 252 -1.49 11.20 -18.87
C ILE A 252 -1.71 12.70 -18.91
N LEU A 253 -0.68 13.45 -18.54
CA LEU A 253 -0.57 14.89 -18.73
C LEU A 253 0.71 15.15 -19.52
N CYS A 254 0.61 15.32 -20.86
CA CYS A 254 1.76 15.44 -21.74
C CYS A 254 1.91 16.84 -22.32
N ASP A 255 3.17 17.18 -22.65
CA ASP A 255 3.44 18.36 -23.46
C ASP A 255 2.67 18.27 -24.79
N GLU A 256 1.95 19.34 -25.15
CA GLU A 256 1.08 19.34 -26.34
C GLU A 256 1.84 19.00 -27.64
N SER A 257 3.11 19.39 -27.73
CA SER A 257 3.95 19.17 -28.92
C SER A 257 4.23 17.68 -29.21
N ILE A 258 4.10 16.79 -28.22
CA ILE A 258 4.40 15.36 -28.36
C ILE A 258 3.15 14.48 -28.27
N ARG A 259 1.96 15.04 -28.08
CA ARG A 259 0.72 14.30 -27.82
C ARG A 259 0.45 13.21 -28.84
N ASP A 260 0.41 13.57 -30.13
CA ASP A 260 0.00 12.63 -31.18
C ASP A 260 1.06 11.53 -31.40
N GLU A 261 2.34 11.86 -31.28
CA GLU A 261 3.43 10.88 -31.30
C GLU A 261 3.33 9.90 -30.12
N LEU A 262 3.06 10.40 -28.91
CA LEU A 262 2.89 9.58 -27.71
C LEU A 262 1.68 8.66 -27.83
N ILE A 263 0.53 9.17 -28.30
CA ILE A 263 -0.68 8.36 -28.49
C ILE A 263 -0.41 7.25 -29.52
N ALA A 264 0.21 7.55 -30.65
CA ALA A 264 0.55 6.55 -31.65
C ALA A 264 1.52 5.47 -31.10
N ALA A 265 2.50 5.88 -30.30
CA ALA A 265 3.41 4.96 -29.63
C ALA A 265 2.67 4.06 -28.60
N ILE A 266 1.74 4.61 -27.83
CA ILE A 266 0.91 3.85 -26.87
C ILE A 266 0.04 2.82 -27.60
N GLN A 267 -0.62 3.19 -28.69
CA GLN A 267 -1.41 2.24 -29.49
C GLN A 267 -0.58 1.08 -30.04
N LYS A 268 0.62 1.39 -30.55
CA LYS A 268 1.57 0.37 -31.00
C LYS A 268 1.99 -0.56 -29.87
N GLU A 269 2.26 -0.04 -28.68
CA GLU A 269 2.65 -0.83 -27.51
C GLU A 269 1.49 -1.67 -26.96
N ILE A 270 0.24 -1.18 -27.01
CA ILE A 270 -0.94 -1.99 -26.66
C ILE A 270 -1.01 -3.21 -27.55
N THR A 271 -0.87 -3.02 -28.87
CA THR A 271 -0.87 -4.14 -29.83
C THR A 271 0.32 -5.09 -29.60
N ALA A 272 1.50 -4.56 -29.29
CA ALA A 272 2.69 -5.37 -29.03
C ALA A 272 2.57 -6.24 -27.76
N GLN A 273 1.98 -5.69 -26.68
CA GLN A 273 1.88 -6.37 -25.38
C GLN A 273 0.66 -7.29 -25.28
N PHE A 274 -0.48 -6.90 -25.89
CA PHE A 274 -1.76 -7.61 -25.73
C PHE A 274 -2.25 -8.30 -27.00
N GLY A 275 -1.61 -8.08 -28.15
CA GLY A 275 -2.01 -8.62 -29.45
C GLY A 275 -2.97 -7.68 -30.19
N ALA A 276 -3.32 -8.07 -31.43
CA ALA A 276 -4.26 -7.31 -32.26
C ALA A 276 -5.68 -7.30 -31.67
N ASP A 277 -6.06 -8.36 -30.97
CA ASP A 277 -7.31 -8.46 -30.20
C ASP A 277 -6.98 -8.72 -28.71
N PRO A 278 -6.85 -7.67 -27.90
CA PRO A 278 -6.63 -7.81 -26.47
C PRO A 278 -7.73 -8.58 -25.72
N MET A 279 -8.95 -8.57 -26.26
CA MET A 279 -10.09 -9.26 -25.63
C MET A 279 -9.98 -10.78 -25.75
N ALA A 280 -9.31 -11.29 -26.79
CA ALA A 280 -9.01 -12.71 -26.97
C ALA A 280 -7.76 -13.16 -26.23
N ASN A 281 -6.95 -12.25 -25.68
CA ASN A 281 -5.72 -12.60 -24.96
C ASN A 281 -6.02 -13.27 -23.63
N GLU A 282 -5.62 -14.52 -23.46
CA GLU A 282 -5.84 -15.30 -22.22
C GLU A 282 -5.07 -14.79 -21.00
N ASN A 283 -4.00 -14.00 -21.23
CA ASN A 283 -3.23 -13.37 -20.15
C ASN A 283 -3.76 -12.00 -19.75
N TYR A 284 -4.69 -11.42 -20.52
CA TYR A 284 -5.37 -10.19 -20.13
C TYR A 284 -6.49 -10.51 -19.15
N GLY A 285 -6.52 -9.83 -18.00
CA GLY A 285 -7.43 -10.08 -16.90
C GLY A 285 -8.89 -9.66 -17.19
N LYS A 286 -9.67 -9.54 -16.12
CA LYS A 286 -11.06 -9.06 -16.17
C LYS A 286 -11.35 -8.05 -15.06
N ILE A 287 -12.42 -7.32 -15.20
CA ILE A 287 -12.96 -6.44 -14.15
C ILE A 287 -13.60 -7.32 -13.07
N ILE A 288 -13.39 -6.95 -11.81
CA ILE A 288 -13.73 -7.78 -10.65
C ILE A 288 -15.22 -8.16 -10.58
N ASN A 289 -16.12 -7.30 -10.99
CA ASN A 289 -17.56 -7.55 -10.98
C ASN A 289 -18.32 -6.62 -11.95
N GLU A 290 -19.59 -6.96 -12.19
CA GLU A 290 -20.52 -6.25 -13.07
C GLU A 290 -20.69 -4.77 -12.68
N LYS A 291 -20.81 -4.46 -11.39
CA LYS A 291 -20.94 -3.09 -10.92
C LYS A 291 -19.77 -2.21 -11.37
N HIS A 292 -18.53 -2.68 -11.24
CA HIS A 292 -17.34 -1.96 -11.67
C HIS A 292 -17.22 -1.94 -13.19
N TYR A 293 -17.65 -2.99 -13.88
CA TYR A 293 -17.72 -3.02 -15.34
C TYR A 293 -18.61 -1.88 -15.88
N HIS A 294 -19.86 -1.79 -15.40
CA HIS A 294 -20.79 -0.74 -15.84
C HIS A 294 -20.30 0.66 -15.48
N ARG A 295 -19.74 0.83 -14.29
CA ARG A 295 -19.13 2.11 -13.89
C ARG A 295 -18.04 2.53 -14.88
N LEU A 296 -17.15 1.63 -15.25
CA LEU A 296 -16.05 1.91 -16.16
C LEU A 296 -16.57 2.21 -17.59
N MET A 297 -17.49 1.41 -18.10
CA MET A 297 -18.08 1.68 -19.41
C MET A 297 -18.77 3.05 -19.47
N GLY A 298 -19.37 3.49 -18.36
CA GLY A 298 -19.99 4.80 -18.25
C GLY A 298 -19.00 5.98 -18.21
N LEU A 299 -17.69 5.74 -18.00
CA LEU A 299 -16.65 6.78 -18.06
C LEU A 299 -16.11 7.02 -19.47
N ILE A 300 -16.42 6.14 -20.43
CA ILE A 300 -15.92 6.21 -21.79
C ILE A 300 -16.79 7.15 -22.61
N ASP A 301 -16.23 8.25 -23.09
CA ASP A 301 -16.84 9.08 -24.14
C ASP A 301 -16.40 8.55 -25.52
N PRO A 302 -17.31 7.95 -26.31
CA PRO A 302 -16.95 7.35 -27.58
C PRO A 302 -16.36 8.33 -28.60
N SER A 303 -16.67 9.62 -28.48
CA SER A 303 -16.17 10.66 -29.40
C SER A 303 -14.67 10.96 -29.17
N LYS A 304 -14.13 10.60 -27.98
CA LYS A 304 -12.73 10.83 -27.57
C LYS A 304 -11.86 9.58 -27.66
N VAL A 305 -12.46 8.42 -27.96
CA VAL A 305 -11.71 7.15 -28.03
C VAL A 305 -10.82 7.11 -29.27
N VAL A 306 -9.55 6.77 -29.05
CA VAL A 306 -8.56 6.53 -30.13
C VAL A 306 -8.31 5.06 -30.38
N CYS A 307 -8.41 4.23 -29.33
CA CYS A 307 -8.39 2.77 -29.44
C CYS A 307 -9.11 2.14 -28.25
N GLY A 308 -9.58 0.90 -28.39
CA GLY A 308 -10.39 0.23 -27.38
C GLY A 308 -11.82 0.76 -27.36
N GLY A 309 -12.32 1.13 -26.19
CA GLY A 309 -13.68 1.66 -26.01
C GLY A 309 -14.78 0.61 -26.03
N THR A 310 -14.44 -0.66 -26.14
CA THR A 310 -15.38 -1.79 -26.21
C THR A 310 -15.25 -2.68 -24.98
N GLY A 311 -16.31 -3.39 -24.65
CA GLY A 311 -16.32 -4.34 -23.55
C GLY A 311 -17.19 -5.56 -23.83
N ASP A 312 -16.91 -6.65 -23.12
CA ASP A 312 -17.73 -7.85 -23.03
C ASP A 312 -18.24 -7.97 -21.60
N GLU A 313 -19.52 -7.73 -21.41
CA GLU A 313 -20.17 -7.77 -20.10
C GLU A 313 -20.17 -9.17 -19.50
N THR A 314 -20.38 -10.20 -20.33
CA THR A 314 -20.41 -11.59 -19.88
C THR A 314 -19.05 -12.04 -19.35
N ALA A 315 -17.98 -11.69 -20.06
CA ALA A 315 -16.62 -11.95 -19.66
C ALA A 315 -16.09 -10.94 -18.63
N GLN A 316 -16.82 -9.85 -18.39
CA GLN A 316 -16.39 -8.70 -17.56
C GLN A 316 -15.06 -8.11 -18.05
N ARG A 317 -14.82 -8.09 -19.35
CA ARG A 317 -13.60 -7.56 -19.95
C ARG A 317 -13.88 -6.22 -20.63
N ILE A 318 -12.95 -5.29 -20.50
CA ILE A 318 -12.93 -4.00 -21.20
C ILE A 318 -11.59 -3.90 -21.91
N ALA A 319 -11.62 -3.61 -23.20
CA ALA A 319 -10.42 -3.45 -24.00
C ALA A 319 -9.53 -2.31 -23.45
N PRO A 320 -8.19 -2.43 -23.54
CA PRO A 320 -7.30 -1.31 -23.27
C PRO A 320 -7.73 -0.09 -24.07
N THR A 321 -8.18 0.94 -23.36
CA THR A 321 -8.83 2.11 -23.96
C THR A 321 -7.96 3.34 -23.77
N VAL A 322 -7.74 4.10 -24.85
CA VAL A 322 -7.07 5.41 -24.83
C VAL A 322 -8.06 6.47 -25.31
N MET A 323 -8.16 7.57 -24.57
CA MET A 323 -9.00 8.72 -24.89
C MET A 323 -8.12 9.96 -25.10
N LYS A 324 -8.35 10.72 -26.16
CA LYS A 324 -7.67 12.00 -26.44
C LYS A 324 -8.62 13.19 -26.23
N ASP A 325 -8.04 14.38 -26.25
CA ASP A 325 -8.79 15.64 -26.10
C ASP A 325 -9.65 15.68 -24.83
N VAL A 326 -9.14 15.02 -23.78
CA VAL A 326 -9.78 14.96 -22.47
C VAL A 326 -9.49 16.25 -21.72
N THR A 327 -10.51 16.76 -21.05
CA THR A 327 -10.45 17.94 -20.18
C THR A 327 -10.71 17.55 -18.73
N TRP A 328 -10.41 18.45 -17.81
CA TRP A 328 -10.65 18.21 -16.39
C TRP A 328 -12.14 18.05 -16.01
N ASP A 329 -13.04 18.52 -16.87
CA ASP A 329 -14.51 18.46 -16.66
C ASP A 329 -15.13 17.17 -17.18
N ASP A 330 -14.37 16.31 -17.88
CA ASP A 330 -14.87 15.04 -18.40
C ASP A 330 -15.14 14.04 -17.25
N ALA A 331 -16.16 13.21 -17.41
CA ALA A 331 -16.57 12.22 -16.41
C ALA A 331 -15.41 11.31 -15.97
N VAL A 332 -14.51 10.94 -16.89
CA VAL A 332 -13.33 10.11 -16.61
C VAL A 332 -12.33 10.79 -15.68
N MET A 333 -12.41 12.10 -15.50
CA MET A 333 -11.58 12.88 -14.60
C MET A 333 -12.20 13.14 -13.23
N GLY A 334 -13.49 12.84 -13.04
CA GLY A 334 -14.23 13.10 -11.80
C GLY A 334 -13.88 12.19 -10.62
N GLU A 335 -13.38 10.98 -10.89
CA GLU A 335 -12.99 9.99 -9.87
C GLU A 335 -11.76 9.18 -10.30
N GLU A 336 -11.18 8.41 -9.38
CA GLU A 336 -10.15 7.41 -9.70
C GLU A 336 -10.75 6.36 -10.64
N ILE A 337 -10.09 6.12 -11.79
CA ILE A 337 -10.63 5.24 -12.82
C ILE A 337 -10.65 3.80 -12.37
N PHE A 338 -9.53 3.30 -11.83
CA PHE A 338 -9.38 1.92 -11.35
C PHE A 338 -9.82 0.89 -12.40
N GLY A 339 -9.34 1.10 -13.65
CA GLY A 339 -9.71 0.31 -14.80
C GLY A 339 -8.87 0.64 -16.04
N PRO A 340 -9.09 -0.08 -17.16
CA PRO A 340 -8.22 -0.03 -18.34
C PRO A 340 -8.55 1.15 -19.28
N ILE A 341 -8.80 2.32 -18.74
CA ILE A 341 -9.11 3.55 -19.51
C ILE A 341 -8.00 4.56 -19.20
N LEU A 342 -7.35 5.06 -20.24
CA LEU A 342 -6.22 5.99 -20.15
C LEU A 342 -6.57 7.29 -20.85
N PRO A 343 -7.06 8.31 -20.14
CA PRO A 343 -7.27 9.64 -20.69
C PRO A 343 -5.95 10.38 -20.86
N VAL A 344 -5.82 11.11 -21.97
CA VAL A 344 -4.66 11.93 -22.31
C VAL A 344 -5.07 13.40 -22.33
N LEU A 345 -4.54 14.16 -21.38
CA LEU A 345 -4.62 15.61 -21.30
C LEU A 345 -3.29 16.22 -21.77
N THR A 346 -3.32 17.48 -22.16
CA THR A 346 -2.13 18.22 -22.60
C THR A 346 -1.87 19.47 -21.77
N TYR A 347 -0.62 19.92 -21.78
CA TYR A 347 -0.22 21.21 -21.26
C TYR A 347 0.75 21.90 -22.21
N THR A 348 0.78 23.22 -22.19
CA THR A 348 1.76 24.08 -22.88
C THR A 348 2.78 24.68 -21.90
N ASP A 349 2.39 24.83 -20.63
CA ASP A 349 3.26 25.29 -19.53
C ASP A 349 3.28 24.26 -18.40
N LEU A 350 4.46 23.73 -18.11
CA LEU A 350 4.67 22.76 -17.05
C LEU A 350 4.33 23.32 -15.65
N ASN A 351 4.53 24.62 -15.40
CA ASN A 351 4.20 25.19 -14.11
C ASN A 351 2.68 25.26 -13.89
N ALA A 352 1.93 25.55 -14.93
CA ALA A 352 0.46 25.47 -14.90
C ALA A 352 0.00 24.02 -14.66
N ALA A 353 0.61 23.05 -15.35
CA ALA A 353 0.35 21.63 -15.15
C ALA A 353 0.61 21.16 -13.70
N ILE A 354 1.72 21.59 -13.10
CA ILE A 354 2.03 21.31 -11.68
C ILE A 354 0.96 21.96 -10.77
N ALA A 355 0.58 23.21 -11.04
CA ALA A 355 -0.45 23.89 -10.24
C ALA A 355 -1.81 23.17 -10.31
N GLU A 356 -2.17 22.63 -11.46
CA GLU A 356 -3.39 21.82 -11.65
C GLU A 356 -3.35 20.51 -10.84
N ILE A 357 -2.18 19.87 -10.76
CA ILE A 357 -2.01 18.66 -9.92
C ILE A 357 -2.14 19.02 -8.44
N GLU A 358 -1.47 20.09 -8.01
CA GLU A 358 -1.47 20.51 -6.59
C GLU A 358 -2.82 21.07 -6.10
N ALA A 359 -3.65 21.57 -7.02
CA ALA A 359 -5.01 22.00 -6.70
C ALA A 359 -5.97 20.83 -6.40
N ARG A 360 -5.52 19.60 -6.61
CA ARG A 360 -6.30 18.37 -6.42
C ARG A 360 -5.81 17.57 -5.22
N PRO A 361 -6.60 16.60 -4.73
CA PRO A 361 -6.15 15.69 -3.67
C PRO A 361 -4.84 15.00 -4.04
N HIS A 362 -3.89 14.97 -3.11
CA HIS A 362 -2.57 14.37 -3.34
C HIS A 362 -2.70 12.89 -3.69
N PRO A 363 -2.14 12.45 -4.83
CA PRO A 363 -2.26 11.09 -5.30
C PRO A 363 -1.34 10.14 -4.52
N LEU A 364 -1.66 8.84 -4.57
CA LEU A 364 -0.79 7.80 -4.02
C LEU A 364 0.51 7.68 -4.83
N ALA A 365 0.44 7.84 -6.16
CA ALA A 365 1.64 7.82 -7.01
C ALA A 365 1.70 8.99 -7.99
N LEU A 366 2.93 9.36 -8.39
CA LEU A 366 3.21 10.30 -9.47
C LEU A 366 4.33 9.75 -10.35
N TYR A 367 4.15 9.87 -11.66
CA TYR A 367 5.11 9.43 -12.67
C TYR A 367 5.55 10.60 -13.53
N LEU A 368 6.85 10.66 -13.83
CA LEU A 368 7.42 11.68 -14.71
C LEU A 368 8.35 11.04 -15.72
N PHE A 369 8.07 11.22 -16.99
CA PHE A 369 8.98 10.90 -18.09
C PHE A 369 9.61 12.18 -18.61
N SER A 370 10.92 12.33 -18.41
CA SER A 370 11.74 13.48 -18.86
C SER A 370 13.22 13.13 -18.77
N GLU A 371 14.01 13.56 -19.75
CA GLU A 371 15.47 13.49 -19.68
C GLU A 371 16.07 14.76 -19.06
N ASP A 372 15.27 15.83 -18.91
CA ASP A 372 15.71 17.10 -18.31
C ASP A 372 15.73 17.01 -16.77
N LYS A 373 16.93 17.07 -16.19
CA LYS A 373 17.13 17.01 -14.73
C LYS A 373 16.52 18.19 -13.97
N ALA A 374 16.45 19.38 -14.60
CA ALA A 374 15.83 20.55 -13.99
C ALA A 374 14.31 20.37 -13.90
N VAL A 375 13.70 19.78 -14.93
CA VAL A 375 12.27 19.40 -14.93
C VAL A 375 12.02 18.34 -13.86
N GLN A 376 12.84 17.28 -13.82
CA GLN A 376 12.70 16.23 -12.80
C GLN A 376 12.74 16.83 -11.39
N ARG A 377 13.72 17.68 -11.10
CA ARG A 377 13.86 18.30 -9.78
C ARG A 377 12.67 19.21 -9.46
N ARG A 378 12.22 20.02 -10.43
CA ARG A 378 11.07 20.93 -10.26
C ARG A 378 9.79 20.19 -9.89
N VAL A 379 9.49 19.07 -10.56
CA VAL A 379 8.30 18.27 -10.27
C VAL A 379 8.40 17.63 -8.88
N LEU A 380 9.56 17.04 -8.55
CA LEU A 380 9.77 16.42 -7.24
C LEU A 380 9.70 17.42 -6.07
N ASP A 381 10.14 18.67 -6.28
CA ASP A 381 10.13 19.70 -5.24
C ASP A 381 8.76 20.35 -5.05
N ARG A 382 7.89 20.31 -6.07
CA ARG A 382 6.63 21.07 -6.05
C ARG A 382 5.38 20.22 -5.97
N CYS A 383 5.45 18.95 -6.33
CA CYS A 383 4.28 18.05 -6.24
C CYS A 383 4.33 17.24 -4.96
N HIS A 384 3.16 17.09 -4.31
CA HIS A 384 2.98 16.26 -3.13
C HIS A 384 2.29 14.94 -3.52
N PHE A 385 2.92 13.81 -3.21
CA PHE A 385 2.42 12.47 -3.55
C PHE A 385 3.03 11.42 -2.61
N GLY A 386 2.46 10.22 -2.56
CA GLY A 386 2.96 9.14 -1.70
C GLY A 386 4.30 8.59 -2.17
N GLY A 387 4.38 8.13 -3.40
CA GLY A 387 5.60 7.61 -4.03
C GLY A 387 5.55 7.74 -5.55
N GLY A 388 6.60 7.33 -6.27
CA GLY A 388 6.57 7.47 -7.73
C GLY A 388 7.83 7.02 -8.44
N CYS A 389 7.85 7.20 -9.77
CA CYS A 389 9.00 6.87 -10.60
C CYS A 389 9.38 8.02 -11.53
N LEU A 390 10.68 8.16 -11.74
CA LEU A 390 11.22 8.91 -12.85
C LEU A 390 11.51 7.95 -14.00
N ASN A 391 10.97 8.24 -15.17
CA ASN A 391 11.11 7.45 -16.40
C ASN A 391 10.61 5.99 -16.29
N ASP A 392 9.72 5.69 -15.33
CA ASP A 392 9.04 4.40 -15.22
C ASP A 392 7.67 4.59 -14.53
N THR A 393 6.93 3.48 -14.36
CA THR A 393 5.66 3.44 -13.64
C THR A 393 5.66 2.30 -12.63
N ILE A 394 4.84 2.37 -11.62
CA ILE A 394 4.51 1.37 -10.58
C ILE A 394 5.67 0.69 -9.82
N ILE A 395 6.86 0.53 -10.38
CA ILE A 395 7.94 -0.30 -9.80
C ILE A 395 8.51 0.21 -8.46
N HIS A 396 8.19 1.43 -8.05
CA HIS A 396 8.62 1.98 -6.76
C HIS A 396 8.11 1.18 -5.55
N LEU A 397 7.01 0.43 -5.72
CA LEU A 397 6.45 -0.44 -4.68
C LEU A 397 7.16 -1.81 -4.57
N ALA A 398 7.95 -2.20 -5.57
CA ALA A 398 8.52 -3.55 -5.65
C ALA A 398 9.82 -3.73 -4.84
N THR A 399 10.00 -2.96 -3.76
CA THR A 399 11.18 -3.07 -2.90
C THR A 399 10.85 -2.90 -1.43
N SER A 400 11.35 -3.82 -0.60
CA SER A 400 11.27 -3.72 0.87
C SER A 400 12.22 -2.65 1.46
N ALA A 401 13.02 -1.97 0.63
CA ALA A 401 13.96 -0.95 1.09
C ALA A 401 13.36 0.45 1.20
N MET A 402 12.20 0.67 0.59
CA MET A 402 11.48 1.94 0.61
C MET A 402 10.09 1.75 1.23
N PRO A 403 9.61 2.72 2.02
CA PRO A 403 8.22 2.68 2.49
C PRO A 403 7.26 2.87 1.32
N PHE A 404 6.11 2.20 1.40
CA PHE A 404 4.98 2.43 0.53
C PHE A 404 3.85 3.02 1.36
N GLY A 405 3.26 4.12 0.90
CA GLY A 405 2.16 4.80 1.60
C GLY A 405 1.78 6.12 0.97
N GLY A 406 0.56 6.55 1.25
CA GLY A 406 -0.04 7.78 0.74
C GLY A 406 0.14 8.99 1.65
N VAL A 407 -0.34 10.14 1.19
CA VAL A 407 -0.37 11.40 1.91
C VAL A 407 -1.72 12.10 1.73
N GLY A 408 -2.29 12.64 2.81
CA GLY A 408 -3.59 13.30 2.77
C GLY A 408 -4.71 12.35 2.39
N GLU A 409 -5.38 12.57 1.25
CA GLU A 409 -6.49 11.73 0.82
C GLU A 409 -6.07 10.38 0.20
N SER A 410 -4.80 10.19 -0.12
CA SER A 410 -4.29 8.92 -0.61
C SER A 410 -3.85 7.96 0.49
N GLY A 411 -3.76 8.42 1.75
CA GLY A 411 -3.46 7.54 2.86
C GLY A 411 -2.77 8.23 4.04
N MET A 412 -2.43 7.44 5.04
CA MET A 412 -1.64 7.85 6.20
C MET A 412 -0.80 6.67 6.71
N GLY A 413 0.44 6.95 7.07
CA GLY A 413 1.42 5.92 7.41
C GLY A 413 2.04 5.30 6.17
N GLY A 414 2.69 4.16 6.34
CA GLY A 414 3.32 3.42 5.27
C GLY A 414 3.86 2.10 5.78
N TYR A 415 4.16 1.18 4.89
CA TYR A 415 4.63 -0.17 5.22
C TYR A 415 5.70 -0.64 4.23
N HIS A 416 6.04 -1.88 4.19
CA HIS A 416 7.17 -2.58 3.58
C HIS A 416 8.46 -2.49 4.40
N GLY A 417 9.10 -3.63 4.57
CA GLY A 417 10.40 -3.77 5.19
C GLY A 417 10.50 -3.15 6.59
N GLN A 418 11.47 -2.26 6.78
CA GLN A 418 11.66 -1.60 8.07
C GLN A 418 10.46 -0.71 8.43
N ALA A 419 9.89 0.01 7.46
CA ALA A 419 8.72 0.87 7.70
C ALA A 419 7.51 0.05 8.15
N GLY A 420 7.29 -1.13 7.55
CA GLY A 420 6.23 -2.04 7.96
C GLY A 420 6.43 -2.57 9.38
N PHE A 421 7.63 -3.03 9.71
CA PHE A 421 7.94 -3.41 11.09
C PHE A 421 7.70 -2.27 12.09
N GLU A 422 8.08 -1.04 11.73
CA GLU A 422 7.89 0.15 12.57
C GLU A 422 6.41 0.57 12.64
N ALA A 423 5.65 0.44 11.56
CA ALA A 423 4.20 0.72 11.53
C ALA A 423 3.40 -0.17 12.49
N PHE A 424 3.82 -1.42 12.65
CA PHE A 424 3.21 -2.38 13.58
C PHE A 424 3.89 -2.43 14.96
N SER A 425 4.77 -1.46 15.26
CA SER A 425 5.51 -1.36 16.53
C SER A 425 5.37 0.02 17.15
N HIS A 426 5.18 0.07 18.47
CA HIS A 426 5.37 1.29 19.23
C HIS A 426 6.83 1.41 19.66
N LEU A 427 7.51 2.50 19.29
CA LEU A 427 8.89 2.76 19.69
C LEU A 427 8.94 3.45 21.05
N ARG A 428 9.21 2.68 22.11
CA ARG A 428 9.34 3.18 23.47
C ARG A 428 10.66 3.91 23.64
N SER A 429 10.64 5.10 24.24
CA SER A 429 11.83 5.87 24.62
C SER A 429 12.18 5.54 26.06
N ILE A 430 13.40 5.02 26.28
CA ILE A 430 13.85 4.56 27.61
C ILE A 430 15.17 5.23 27.96
N VAL A 431 15.28 5.70 29.20
CA VAL A 431 16.52 6.17 29.81
C VAL A 431 16.89 5.22 30.94
N ASP A 432 17.97 4.45 30.76
CA ASP A 432 18.57 3.62 31.79
C ASP A 432 19.55 4.48 32.60
N LYS A 433 19.08 5.06 33.68
CA LYS A 433 19.88 5.91 34.61
C LYS A 433 20.64 5.04 35.61
N LYS A 434 21.97 5.25 35.72
CA LYS A 434 22.78 4.54 36.68
C LYS A 434 22.48 5.05 38.10
N THR A 435 22.51 4.13 39.07
CA THR A 435 22.16 4.42 40.48
C THR A 435 23.34 4.84 41.34
N TRP A 436 24.58 4.68 40.84
CA TRP A 436 25.79 5.05 41.55
C TRP A 436 26.08 6.57 41.53
N LEU A 437 25.41 7.31 40.65
CA LEU A 437 25.51 8.77 40.54
C LEU A 437 24.14 9.39 40.42
N ASP A 438 23.85 10.36 41.29
CA ASP A 438 22.72 11.26 41.14
C ASP A 438 23.20 12.70 41.06
N MET A 439 22.45 13.51 40.28
CA MET A 439 22.78 14.92 40.08
C MET A 439 21.79 15.80 40.89
N PRO A 440 22.22 16.36 42.04
CA PRO A 440 21.32 17.12 42.91
C PRO A 440 20.75 18.40 42.29
N VAL A 441 21.30 18.85 41.16
CA VAL A 441 20.91 20.09 40.46
C VAL A 441 19.41 20.13 40.07
N ARG A 442 18.82 18.97 39.82
CA ARG A 442 17.40 18.83 39.39
C ARG A 442 16.40 18.88 40.55
N TYR A 443 16.86 18.74 41.80
CA TYR A 443 15.97 18.68 42.96
C TYR A 443 15.87 20.03 43.67
N GLN A 444 14.72 20.28 44.30
CA GLN A 444 14.58 21.40 45.22
C GLN A 444 15.42 21.21 46.49
N PRO A 445 15.77 22.32 47.17
CA PRO A 445 15.48 23.72 46.84
C PRO A 445 16.37 24.22 45.70
N TYR A 446 15.77 25.05 44.85
CA TYR A 446 16.49 25.73 43.77
C TYR A 446 17.23 26.96 44.30
N GLY A 447 18.27 27.40 43.59
CA GLY A 447 19.04 28.58 43.91
C GLY A 447 19.94 29.00 42.76
N SER A 448 20.53 30.18 42.86
CA SER A 448 21.28 30.82 41.76
C SER A 448 22.40 29.96 41.15
N LEU A 449 23.04 29.10 41.96
CA LEU A 449 24.06 28.18 41.47
C LEU A 449 23.46 27.06 40.61
N LYS A 450 22.36 26.45 41.09
CA LYS A 450 21.64 25.42 40.32
C LYS A 450 21.08 25.98 39.02
N ASP A 451 20.53 27.20 39.05
CA ASP A 451 20.03 27.87 37.87
C ASP A 451 21.12 28.12 36.81
N LYS A 452 22.33 28.53 37.24
CA LYS A 452 23.45 28.71 36.33
C LYS A 452 23.90 27.38 35.73
N LEU A 453 24.01 26.33 36.52
CA LEU A 453 24.38 25.00 36.04
C LEU A 453 23.34 24.44 35.06
N LEU A 454 22.05 24.57 35.33
CA LEU A 454 20.96 24.13 34.42
C LEU A 454 21.04 24.87 33.11
N ARG A 455 21.30 26.17 33.09
CA ARG A 455 21.47 26.95 31.86
C ARG A 455 22.64 26.47 31.01
N VAL A 456 23.75 26.06 31.63
CA VAL A 456 24.92 25.50 30.94
C VAL A 456 24.64 24.11 30.34
N PHE A 457 23.86 23.27 31.08
CA PHE A 457 23.57 21.91 30.61
C PHE A 457 22.42 21.81 29.57
N LEU A 458 21.58 22.84 29.50
CA LEU A 458 20.41 22.85 28.60
C LEU A 458 20.61 23.73 27.35
N GLN A 459 21.72 24.40 27.21
CA GLN A 459 22.15 25.10 25.98
C GLN A 459 23.06 24.19 25.15
#